data_a3580f891de2bbaf117313b3a921c8a1
#
_entry.id   a3580f891de2bbaf117313b3a921c8a1
#
_cell.length_a   1.000
_cell.length_b   1.000
_cell.length_c   1.000
_cell.angle_alpha   90.00
_cell.angle_beta   90.00
_cell.angle_gamma   90.00
#
_symmetry.space_group_name_H-M   'P 1'
#
loop_
_entity.id
_entity.type
_entity.pdbx_description
1 polymer ?
#
loop_
_entity_poly.entity_id
_entity_poly.type
_entity_poly.pdbx_seq_one_letter_code
_entity_poly.pdbx_strand_id
1 'polypeptide(L)'
;MKILNKLTVKNLKLNKSRTIVTIIGIMLSCALIMVVAGMAASAQQTMVNAQINVSGDYDLVVKGANRKILDNAEANRNVKAVYIKQKLGCAYLPQAKLRSKPYINVVALNEKAYTDCFNITLKEGRLPQNENELVLSSSVLENSRAEFKIGDTITLDLGKRVYVSDAEIPLNDTEYFNDGNGLEKLVDTHKKTYTIVGIFNNIASSDAAADSFSASSSAFTLAEENADINDLFISF
;
A
#
# COMPACT_ATOMS: atom_id res chain seq x y z
N MET A 1 -25.44 -0.84 59.29
CA MET A 1 -25.48 -0.34 57.90
C MET A 1 -26.79 0.37 57.53
N LYS A 2 -27.97 -0.07 57.95
CA LYS A 2 -29.27 0.53 57.52
C LYS A 2 -29.52 1.98 57.99
N ILE A 3 -28.97 2.39 59.17
CA ILE A 3 -29.22 3.75 59.77
C ILE A 3 -28.41 4.81 59.00
N LEU A 4 -27.13 4.56 58.69
CA LEU A 4 -26.26 5.46 57.92
C LEU A 4 -26.84 5.73 56.52
N ASN A 5 -27.26 4.69 55.83
CA ASN A 5 -27.86 4.84 54.50
C ASN A 5 -29.17 5.68 54.54
N LYS A 6 -29.98 5.51 55.61
CA LYS A 6 -31.22 6.27 55.77
C LYS A 6 -30.95 7.76 56.08
N LEU A 7 -29.89 8.05 56.81
CA LEU A 7 -29.43 9.42 57.11
C LEU A 7 -28.89 10.10 55.83
N THR A 8 -28.08 9.39 55.08
CA THR A 8 -27.50 9.87 53.81
C THR A 8 -28.61 10.20 52.80
N VAL A 9 -29.59 9.31 52.59
CA VAL A 9 -30.70 9.54 51.68
C VAL A 9 -31.58 10.71 52.15
N LYS A 10 -31.78 10.88 53.46
CA LYS A 10 -32.52 12.02 54.04
C LYS A 10 -31.77 13.35 53.79
N ASN A 11 -30.44 13.39 53.97
CA ASN A 11 -29.61 14.55 53.67
C ASN A 11 -29.61 14.92 52.17
N LEU A 12 -29.54 13.93 51.27
CA LEU A 12 -29.63 14.12 49.81
C LEU A 12 -31.00 14.71 49.41
N LYS A 13 -32.09 14.29 50.06
CA LYS A 13 -33.43 14.82 49.81
C LYS A 13 -33.62 16.25 50.35
N LEU A 14 -33.00 16.61 51.46
CA LEU A 14 -33.05 17.97 52.02
C LEU A 14 -32.27 18.98 51.18
N ASN A 15 -31.16 18.53 50.51
CA ASN A 15 -30.29 19.38 49.68
C ASN A 15 -30.39 19.04 48.19
N LYS A 16 -31.63 18.89 47.66
CA LYS A 16 -31.90 18.42 46.29
C LYS A 16 -31.14 19.18 45.21
N SER A 17 -31.09 20.50 45.27
CA SER A 17 -30.41 21.34 44.27
C SER A 17 -28.94 21.07 44.22
N ARG A 18 -28.23 21.00 45.36
CA ARG A 18 -26.82 20.71 45.46
C ARG A 18 -26.52 19.27 44.96
N THR A 19 -27.35 18.31 45.31
CA THR A 19 -27.21 16.91 44.88
C THR A 19 -27.36 16.76 43.37
N ILE A 20 -28.35 17.43 42.77
CA ILE A 20 -28.59 17.40 41.32
C ILE A 20 -27.40 18.00 40.58
N VAL A 21 -26.88 19.16 41.01
CA VAL A 21 -25.73 19.82 40.40
C VAL A 21 -24.48 18.90 40.45
N THR A 22 -24.24 18.25 41.59
CA THR A 22 -23.12 17.32 41.77
C THR A 22 -23.26 16.10 40.85
N ILE A 23 -24.44 15.51 40.73
CA ILE A 23 -24.70 14.37 39.84
C ILE A 23 -24.48 14.77 38.37
N ILE A 24 -25.01 15.94 37.96
CA ILE A 24 -24.80 16.45 36.58
C ILE A 24 -23.29 16.68 36.33
N GLY A 25 -22.57 17.27 37.27
CA GLY A 25 -21.12 17.47 37.14
C GLY A 25 -20.35 16.16 36.96
N ILE A 26 -20.67 15.13 37.75
CA ILE A 26 -20.04 13.81 37.60
C ILE A 26 -20.41 13.17 36.25
N MET A 27 -21.66 13.23 35.83
CA MET A 27 -22.13 12.68 34.55
C MET A 27 -21.42 13.37 33.38
N LEU A 28 -21.32 14.70 33.40
CA LEU A 28 -20.60 15.45 32.36
C LEU A 28 -19.12 15.10 32.34
N SER A 29 -18.47 14.97 33.48
CA SER A 29 -17.05 14.60 33.56
C SER A 29 -16.81 13.20 33.00
N CYS A 30 -17.65 12.23 33.39
CA CYS A 30 -17.56 10.86 32.83
C CYS A 30 -17.82 10.81 31.33
N ALA A 31 -18.83 11.54 30.86
CA ALA A 31 -19.14 11.64 29.42
C ALA A 31 -17.97 12.24 28.63
N LEU A 32 -17.36 13.30 29.15
CA LEU A 32 -16.21 13.95 28.52
C LEU A 32 -15.01 13.02 28.43
N ILE A 33 -14.71 12.26 29.48
CA ILE A 33 -13.62 11.27 29.46
C ILE A 33 -13.89 10.18 28.40
N MET A 34 -15.12 9.67 28.32
CA MET A 34 -15.49 8.66 27.33
C MET A 34 -15.39 9.19 25.89
N VAL A 35 -15.82 10.43 25.65
CA VAL A 35 -15.70 11.07 24.33
C VAL A 35 -14.25 11.23 23.92
N VAL A 36 -13.40 11.74 24.81
CA VAL A 36 -11.96 11.93 24.53
C VAL A 36 -11.26 10.59 24.27
N ALA A 37 -11.55 9.58 25.10
CA ALA A 37 -10.98 8.24 24.91
C ALA A 37 -11.44 7.60 23.59
N GLY A 38 -12.74 7.75 23.25
CA GLY A 38 -13.30 7.27 21.98
C GLY A 38 -12.69 7.96 20.76
N MET A 39 -12.50 9.27 20.82
CA MET A 39 -11.82 10.02 19.75
C MET A 39 -10.38 9.58 19.57
N ALA A 40 -9.62 9.39 20.66
CA ALA A 40 -8.24 8.92 20.59
C ALA A 40 -8.15 7.51 19.96
N ALA A 41 -9.00 6.59 20.39
CA ALA A 41 -9.05 5.23 19.81
C ALA A 41 -9.43 5.24 18.33
N SER A 42 -10.43 6.05 17.95
CA SER A 42 -10.86 6.19 16.55
C SER A 42 -9.76 6.80 15.67
N ALA A 43 -9.05 7.82 16.15
CA ALA A 43 -7.95 8.43 15.42
C ALA A 43 -6.79 7.44 15.21
N GLN A 44 -6.44 6.68 16.25
CA GLN A 44 -5.41 5.64 16.14
C GLN A 44 -5.80 4.57 15.11
N GLN A 45 -7.02 4.06 15.14
CA GLN A 45 -7.49 3.06 14.18
C GLN A 45 -7.49 3.60 12.74
N THR A 46 -7.88 4.86 12.56
CA THR A 46 -7.85 5.51 11.24
C THR A 46 -6.41 5.62 10.70
N MET A 47 -5.44 5.97 11.55
CA MET A 47 -4.02 6.02 11.15
C MET A 47 -3.48 4.65 10.78
N VAL A 48 -3.80 3.60 11.55
CA VAL A 48 -3.40 2.22 11.23
C VAL A 48 -4.00 1.77 9.91
N ASN A 49 -5.30 1.98 9.70
CA ASN A 49 -5.96 1.61 8.44
C ASN A 49 -5.40 2.40 7.24
N ALA A 50 -5.08 3.68 7.42
CA ALA A 50 -4.44 4.47 6.39
C ALA A 50 -3.06 3.90 6.03
N GLN A 51 -2.26 3.51 7.02
CA GLN A 51 -0.96 2.90 6.81
C GLN A 51 -1.06 1.55 6.08
N ILE A 52 -2.00 0.68 6.49
CA ILE A 52 -2.25 -0.60 5.81
C ILE A 52 -2.64 -0.38 4.34
N ASN A 53 -3.52 0.58 4.07
CA ASN A 53 -3.94 0.88 2.69
C ASN A 53 -2.80 1.35 1.79
N VAL A 54 -1.76 1.94 2.36
CA VAL A 54 -0.62 2.51 1.62
C VAL A 54 0.51 1.51 1.48
N SER A 55 0.89 0.88 2.59
CA SER A 55 2.09 0.05 2.66
C SER A 55 1.79 -1.44 2.51
N GLY A 56 0.54 -1.84 2.73
CA GLY A 56 0.12 -3.23 2.84
C GLY A 56 -0.04 -3.68 4.30
N ASP A 57 -0.74 -4.81 4.47
CA ASP A 57 -0.98 -5.46 5.77
C ASP A 57 0.07 -6.55 6.01
N TYR A 58 1.14 -6.18 6.70
CA TYR A 58 2.23 -7.07 7.06
C TYR A 58 2.95 -6.58 8.31
N ASP A 59 3.62 -7.50 9.01
CA ASP A 59 4.34 -7.21 10.25
C ASP A 59 5.85 -7.03 10.01
N LEU A 60 6.42 -7.72 9.01
CA LEU A 60 7.85 -7.73 8.73
C LEU A 60 8.14 -7.69 7.23
N VAL A 61 9.16 -6.94 6.83
CA VAL A 61 9.72 -6.94 5.48
C VAL A 61 11.16 -7.43 5.51
N VAL A 62 11.46 -8.43 4.68
CA VAL A 62 12.82 -8.90 4.42
C VAL A 62 13.21 -8.49 3.01
N LYS A 63 14.12 -7.51 2.89
CA LYS A 63 14.65 -7.05 1.59
C LYS A 63 15.78 -7.94 1.12
N GLY A 64 15.85 -8.19 -0.19
CA GLY A 64 16.87 -9.06 -0.78
C GLY A 64 16.71 -10.51 -0.32
N ALA A 65 15.49 -10.97 -0.12
CA ALA A 65 15.20 -12.33 0.27
C ALA A 65 15.59 -13.33 -0.82
N ASN A 66 15.91 -14.54 -0.40
CA ASN A 66 16.18 -15.65 -1.29
C ASN A 66 15.25 -16.84 -0.99
N ARG A 67 15.28 -17.87 -1.82
CA ARG A 67 14.43 -19.06 -1.67
C ARG A 67 14.56 -19.71 -0.28
N LYS A 68 15.76 -19.80 0.27
CA LYS A 68 15.98 -20.38 1.60
C LYS A 68 15.29 -19.58 2.70
N ILE A 69 15.25 -18.26 2.59
CA ILE A 69 14.54 -17.40 3.56
C ILE A 69 13.03 -17.61 3.42
N LEU A 70 12.53 -17.71 2.19
CA LEU A 70 11.13 -18.04 1.93
C LEU A 70 10.73 -19.36 2.56
N ASP A 71 11.48 -20.45 2.27
CA ASP A 71 11.20 -21.79 2.78
C ASP A 71 11.20 -21.80 4.32
N ASN A 72 12.13 -21.09 4.95
CA ASN A 72 12.18 -20.95 6.41
C ASN A 72 10.99 -20.17 6.98
N ALA A 73 10.54 -19.13 6.29
CA ALA A 73 9.39 -18.34 6.70
C ALA A 73 8.10 -19.16 6.59
N GLU A 74 7.91 -19.90 5.50
CA GLU A 74 6.75 -20.78 5.30
C GLU A 74 6.71 -21.96 6.28
N ALA A 75 7.89 -22.48 6.68
CA ALA A 75 7.98 -23.55 7.66
C ALA A 75 7.74 -23.08 9.12
N ASN A 76 7.75 -21.79 9.38
CA ASN A 76 7.61 -21.24 10.73
C ASN A 76 6.14 -21.21 11.16
N ARG A 77 5.81 -21.93 12.25
CA ARG A 77 4.43 -22.06 12.79
C ARG A 77 3.80 -20.73 13.26
N ASN A 78 4.60 -19.71 13.52
CA ASN A 78 4.11 -18.41 13.96
C ASN A 78 3.78 -17.50 12.79
N VAL A 79 4.18 -17.86 11.57
CA VAL A 79 3.89 -17.11 10.35
C VAL A 79 2.53 -17.54 9.82
N LYS A 80 1.63 -16.57 9.65
CA LYS A 80 0.29 -16.79 9.07
C LYS A 80 0.32 -16.77 7.56
N ALA A 81 1.05 -15.81 7.00
CA ALA A 81 1.14 -15.64 5.56
C ALA A 81 2.49 -15.07 5.14
N VAL A 82 2.90 -15.43 3.94
CA VAL A 82 4.10 -14.91 3.28
C VAL A 82 3.71 -14.36 1.92
N TYR A 83 4.13 -13.12 1.66
CA TYR A 83 3.84 -12.42 0.42
C TYR A 83 5.14 -12.10 -0.31
N ILE A 84 5.18 -12.44 -1.59
CA ILE A 84 6.36 -12.28 -2.44
C ILE A 84 6.17 -11.06 -3.32
N LYS A 85 7.20 -10.23 -3.38
CA LYS A 85 7.31 -9.13 -4.33
C LYS A 85 8.60 -9.26 -5.13
N GLN A 86 8.45 -9.36 -6.46
CA GLN A 86 9.57 -9.39 -7.41
C GLN A 86 9.54 -8.10 -8.24
N LYS A 87 10.66 -7.40 -8.28
CA LYS A 87 10.82 -6.20 -9.11
C LYS A 87 11.29 -6.62 -10.48
N LEU A 88 10.42 -6.56 -11.48
CA LEU A 88 10.75 -6.94 -12.85
C LEU A 88 11.45 -5.81 -13.60
N GLY A 89 11.28 -4.57 -13.16
CA GLY A 89 11.93 -3.41 -13.72
C GLY A 89 10.97 -2.34 -14.21
N CYS A 90 11.55 -1.28 -14.76
CA CYS A 90 10.82 -0.19 -15.37
C CYS A 90 10.90 -0.25 -16.90
N ALA A 91 9.83 0.15 -17.57
CA ALA A 91 9.83 0.38 -19.01
C ALA A 91 9.33 1.79 -19.32
N TYR A 92 9.71 2.35 -20.44
CA TYR A 92 9.09 3.61 -20.88
C TYR A 92 7.61 3.42 -21.17
N LEU A 93 6.79 4.30 -20.62
CA LEU A 93 5.36 4.34 -20.93
C LEU A 93 5.17 4.81 -22.37
N PRO A 94 4.55 4.01 -23.25
CA PRO A 94 4.28 4.42 -24.63
C PRO A 94 3.46 5.72 -24.64
N GLN A 95 3.96 6.72 -25.38
CA GLN A 95 3.30 8.01 -25.55
C GLN A 95 2.87 8.70 -24.23
N ALA A 96 3.76 8.69 -23.21
CA ALA A 96 3.51 9.37 -21.95
C ALA A 96 3.15 10.86 -22.17
N LYS A 97 2.10 11.32 -21.47
CA LYS A 97 1.67 12.73 -21.47
C LYS A 97 2.56 13.59 -20.59
N LEU A 98 2.90 13.03 -19.41
CA LEU A 98 3.71 13.71 -18.40
C LEU A 98 5.18 13.32 -18.55
N ARG A 99 6.03 14.26 -18.85
CA ARG A 99 7.49 14.06 -18.92
C ARG A 99 8.10 13.68 -17.58
N SER A 100 7.50 14.13 -16.49
CA SER A 100 7.94 13.80 -15.14
C SER A 100 7.61 12.36 -14.70
N LYS A 101 6.72 11.68 -15.43
CA LYS A 101 6.27 10.31 -15.10
C LYS A 101 6.32 9.40 -16.35
N PRO A 102 7.50 9.19 -16.95
CA PRO A 102 7.62 8.52 -18.25
C PRO A 102 7.67 7.00 -18.16
N TYR A 103 7.61 6.40 -16.97
CA TYR A 103 7.82 4.96 -16.80
C TYR A 103 6.57 4.22 -16.33
N ILE A 104 6.53 2.94 -16.69
CA ILE A 104 5.73 1.89 -16.02
C ILE A 104 6.69 1.05 -15.20
N ASN A 105 6.45 0.93 -13.91
CA ASN A 105 7.14 0.01 -13.03
C ASN A 105 6.35 -1.30 -12.93
N VAL A 106 6.95 -2.41 -13.38
CA VAL A 106 6.32 -3.72 -13.37
C VAL A 106 6.83 -4.53 -12.19
N VAL A 107 5.88 -4.96 -11.37
CA VAL A 107 6.13 -5.74 -10.15
C VAL A 107 5.32 -7.02 -10.23
N ALA A 108 5.96 -8.14 -9.90
CA ALA A 108 5.24 -9.40 -9.77
C ALA A 108 4.96 -9.69 -8.29
N LEU A 109 3.73 -10.15 -8.04
CA LEU A 109 3.21 -10.48 -6.71
C LEU A 109 2.70 -11.93 -6.72
N ASN A 110 2.83 -12.66 -5.61
CA ASN A 110 2.11 -13.90 -5.48
C ASN A 110 0.61 -13.66 -5.26
N GLU A 111 -0.22 -14.66 -5.52
CA GLU A 111 -1.68 -14.54 -5.54
C GLU A 111 -2.24 -13.90 -4.26
N LYS A 112 -1.80 -14.37 -3.09
CA LYS A 112 -2.24 -13.85 -1.79
C LYS A 112 -1.84 -12.39 -1.54
N ALA A 113 -0.75 -11.92 -2.13
CA ALA A 113 -0.31 -10.54 -1.95
C ALA A 113 -1.29 -9.52 -2.53
N TYR A 114 -2.03 -9.88 -3.58
CA TYR A 114 -3.02 -9.01 -4.19
C TYR A 114 -4.19 -8.67 -3.26
N THR A 115 -4.69 -9.65 -2.53
CA THR A 115 -5.90 -9.54 -1.71
C THR A 115 -5.60 -9.26 -0.24
N ASP A 116 -4.65 -10.00 0.32
CA ASP A 116 -4.46 -10.05 1.76
C ASP A 116 -3.43 -9.01 2.24
N CYS A 117 -2.40 -8.72 1.42
CA CYS A 117 -1.36 -7.77 1.79
C CYS A 117 -1.62 -6.37 1.24
N PHE A 118 -1.69 -6.23 -0.10
CA PHE A 118 -1.76 -4.92 -0.74
C PHE A 118 -3.18 -4.45 -1.07
N ASN A 119 -4.19 -5.28 -0.85
CA ASN A 119 -5.61 -4.98 -1.05
C ASN A 119 -5.89 -4.26 -2.38
N ILE A 120 -5.38 -4.83 -3.49
CA ILE A 120 -5.48 -4.22 -4.81
C ILE A 120 -6.92 -4.28 -5.30
N THR A 121 -7.57 -3.12 -5.36
CA THR A 121 -8.96 -3.01 -5.79
C THR A 121 -9.04 -2.81 -7.30
N LEU A 122 -9.61 -3.79 -8.00
CA LEU A 122 -9.85 -3.69 -9.44
C LEU A 122 -10.97 -2.70 -9.74
N LYS A 123 -10.75 -1.90 -10.78
CA LYS A 123 -11.76 -1.05 -11.40
C LYS A 123 -12.51 -1.83 -12.49
N GLU A 124 -11.77 -2.67 -13.23
CA GLU A 124 -12.29 -3.45 -14.36
C GLU A 124 -11.42 -4.68 -14.59
N GLY A 125 -12.01 -5.77 -15.10
CA GLY A 125 -11.31 -6.99 -15.44
C GLY A 125 -11.09 -7.94 -14.27
N ARG A 126 -9.94 -8.63 -14.27
CA ARG A 126 -9.55 -9.62 -13.25
C ARG A 126 -8.08 -9.49 -12.88
N LEU A 127 -7.69 -10.17 -11.81
CA LEU A 127 -6.27 -10.32 -11.42
C LEU A 127 -5.53 -11.26 -12.40
N PRO A 128 -4.19 -11.11 -12.52
CA PRO A 128 -3.36 -12.00 -13.33
C PRO A 128 -3.40 -13.43 -12.81
N GLN A 129 -3.44 -14.39 -13.71
CA GLN A 129 -3.39 -15.84 -13.42
C GLN A 129 -2.05 -16.48 -13.83
N ASN A 130 -1.22 -15.74 -14.56
CA ASN A 130 0.12 -16.17 -14.95
C ASN A 130 1.03 -14.95 -15.15
N GLU A 131 2.33 -15.21 -15.33
CA GLU A 131 3.38 -14.20 -15.44
C GLU A 131 3.33 -13.39 -16.75
N ASN A 132 2.50 -13.75 -17.71
CA ASN A 132 2.33 -13.02 -18.99
C ASN A 132 1.06 -12.16 -18.99
N GLU A 133 0.32 -12.13 -17.90
CA GLU A 133 -0.84 -11.28 -17.72
C GLU A 133 -0.50 -10.09 -16.85
N LEU A 134 -1.06 -8.93 -17.19
CA LEU A 134 -0.75 -7.66 -16.53
C LEU A 134 -2.03 -6.92 -16.13
N VAL A 135 -2.04 -6.38 -14.92
CA VAL A 135 -3.02 -5.36 -14.51
C VAL A 135 -2.33 -4.01 -14.47
N LEU A 136 -2.97 -3.01 -15.04
CA LEU A 136 -2.46 -1.63 -15.11
C LEU A 136 -3.14 -0.74 -14.08
N SER A 137 -2.39 0.18 -13.49
CA SER A 137 -3.02 1.23 -12.67
C SER A 137 -3.80 2.21 -13.55
N SER A 138 -4.84 2.82 -13.01
CA SER A 138 -5.59 3.88 -13.69
C SER A 138 -4.66 5.04 -14.09
N SER A 139 -3.59 5.31 -13.33
CA SER A 139 -2.61 6.34 -13.67
C SER A 139 -1.83 6.05 -14.95
N VAL A 140 -1.64 4.78 -15.33
CA VAL A 140 -1.05 4.41 -16.64
C VAL A 140 -1.96 4.89 -17.78
N LEU A 141 -3.27 4.62 -17.67
CA LEU A 141 -4.24 5.02 -18.68
C LEU A 141 -4.37 6.54 -18.78
N GLU A 142 -4.39 7.21 -17.66
CA GLU A 142 -4.49 8.67 -17.61
C GLU A 142 -3.25 9.36 -18.17
N ASN A 143 -2.06 8.79 -17.93
CA ASN A 143 -0.78 9.36 -18.36
C ASN A 143 -0.33 8.91 -19.77
N SER A 144 -0.99 7.94 -20.39
CA SER A 144 -0.70 7.54 -21.78
C SER A 144 -1.65 8.19 -22.78
N ARG A 145 -1.12 8.50 -23.99
CA ARG A 145 -1.95 8.83 -25.16
C ARG A 145 -2.38 7.59 -25.92
N ALA A 146 -1.69 6.47 -25.70
CA ALA A 146 -2.13 5.18 -26.21
C ALA A 146 -3.35 4.71 -25.41
N GLU A 147 -4.36 4.23 -26.10
CA GLU A 147 -5.51 3.60 -25.47
C GLU A 147 -5.16 2.14 -25.15
N PHE A 148 -5.29 1.76 -23.88
CA PHE A 148 -5.13 0.39 -23.42
C PHE A 148 -6.48 -0.17 -23.01
N LYS A 149 -6.82 -1.36 -23.55
CA LYS A 149 -8.06 -2.08 -23.25
C LYS A 149 -7.75 -3.47 -22.70
N ILE A 150 -8.68 -4.01 -21.95
CA ILE A 150 -8.60 -5.41 -21.51
C ILE A 150 -8.61 -6.31 -22.74
N GLY A 151 -7.66 -7.25 -22.79
CA GLY A 151 -7.42 -8.13 -23.93
C GLY A 151 -6.33 -7.66 -24.89
N ASP A 152 -5.90 -6.39 -24.81
CA ASP A 152 -4.78 -5.90 -25.60
C ASP A 152 -3.45 -6.51 -25.14
N THR A 153 -2.49 -6.58 -26.04
CA THR A 153 -1.12 -6.98 -25.74
C THR A 153 -0.23 -5.74 -25.68
N ILE A 154 0.66 -5.69 -24.67
CA ILE A 154 1.68 -4.67 -24.54
C ILE A 154 3.05 -5.32 -24.44
N THR A 155 4.01 -4.85 -25.26
CA THR A 155 5.40 -5.27 -25.15
C THR A 155 6.19 -4.17 -24.45
N LEU A 156 6.79 -4.50 -23.32
CA LEU A 156 7.57 -3.61 -22.48
C LEU A 156 9.04 -4.03 -22.54
N ASP A 157 9.93 -3.05 -22.66
CA ASP A 157 11.37 -3.22 -22.59
C ASP A 157 11.81 -2.91 -21.14
N LEU A 158 11.77 -3.94 -20.29
CA LEU A 158 11.97 -3.83 -18.85
C LEU A 158 13.45 -3.73 -18.51
N GLY A 159 13.84 -2.74 -17.75
CA GLY A 159 15.20 -2.52 -17.32
C GLY A 159 15.29 -1.84 -15.95
N LYS A 160 16.52 -1.64 -15.51
CA LYS A 160 16.82 -0.91 -14.28
C LYS A 160 17.05 0.57 -14.59
N ARG A 161 16.48 1.44 -13.78
CA ARG A 161 16.74 2.88 -13.88
C ARG A 161 18.07 3.21 -13.23
N VAL A 162 18.90 3.94 -13.95
CA VAL A 162 20.18 4.44 -13.45
C VAL A 162 20.35 5.92 -13.75
N TYR A 163 20.97 6.64 -12.84
CA TYR A 163 21.46 7.98 -13.06
C TYR A 163 22.83 7.91 -13.71
N VAL A 164 23.00 8.62 -14.82
CA VAL A 164 24.26 8.64 -15.58
C VAL A 164 25.13 9.76 -15.04
N SER A 165 26.12 9.39 -14.24
CA SER A 165 27.22 10.25 -13.81
C SER A 165 28.55 9.58 -14.22
N ASP A 166 29.67 9.91 -13.57
CA ASP A 166 30.95 9.19 -13.75
C ASP A 166 30.83 7.71 -13.37
N ALA A 167 29.81 7.35 -12.56
CA ALA A 167 29.40 6.00 -12.27
C ALA A 167 27.87 5.87 -12.46
N GLU A 168 27.39 4.70 -12.90
CA GLU A 168 25.97 4.41 -12.97
C GLU A 168 25.42 4.18 -11.57
N ILE A 169 24.56 5.11 -11.09
CA ILE A 169 23.95 5.02 -9.78
C ILE A 169 22.52 4.47 -9.93
N PRO A 170 22.20 3.31 -9.33
CA PRO A 170 20.87 2.75 -9.39
C PRO A 170 19.84 3.70 -8.77
N LEU A 171 18.77 4.00 -9.50
CA LEU A 171 17.61 4.74 -9.00
C LEU A 171 16.53 3.77 -8.50
N ASN A 172 15.79 4.18 -7.49
CA ASN A 172 14.63 3.41 -7.06
C ASN A 172 13.36 3.88 -7.81
N ASP A 173 12.27 3.11 -7.64
CA ASP A 173 11.02 3.33 -8.38
C ASP A 173 10.31 4.64 -8.01
N THR A 174 10.64 5.22 -6.86
CA THR A 174 10.01 6.44 -6.31
C THR A 174 10.81 7.71 -6.60
N GLU A 175 12.04 7.59 -7.10
CA GLU A 175 12.85 8.76 -7.39
C GLU A 175 12.32 9.53 -8.59
N TYR A 176 12.37 10.86 -8.47
CA TYR A 176 11.87 11.77 -9.48
C TYR A 176 12.66 11.67 -10.78
N PHE A 177 11.96 11.68 -11.91
CA PHE A 177 12.59 11.75 -13.22
C PHE A 177 13.14 13.15 -13.49
N ASN A 178 14.44 13.22 -13.77
CA ASN A 178 15.09 14.44 -14.16
C ASN A 178 15.12 14.54 -15.70
N ASP A 179 14.13 15.20 -16.29
CA ASP A 179 13.93 15.27 -17.74
C ASP A 179 14.88 16.23 -18.48
N GLY A 180 15.69 16.97 -17.72
CA GLY A 180 16.39 18.15 -18.28
C GLY A 180 17.66 17.85 -19.07
N ASN A 181 18.38 16.74 -18.77
CA ASN A 181 19.77 16.60 -19.24
C ASN A 181 20.16 15.20 -19.75
N GLY A 182 19.21 14.28 -19.94
CA GLY A 182 19.56 12.91 -20.38
C GLY A 182 20.41 12.14 -19.37
N LEU A 183 20.32 12.51 -18.09
CA LEU A 183 21.10 11.93 -17.00
C LEU A 183 20.50 10.63 -16.46
N GLU A 184 19.37 10.21 -17.00
CA GLU A 184 18.69 8.98 -16.60
C GLU A 184 18.49 8.07 -17.82
N LYS A 185 18.79 6.78 -17.65
CA LYS A 185 18.58 5.75 -18.68
C LYS A 185 18.12 4.43 -18.07
N LEU A 186 17.55 3.57 -18.90
CA LEU A 186 17.32 2.17 -18.56
C LEU A 186 18.53 1.34 -19.02
N VAL A 187 18.99 0.46 -18.14
CA VAL A 187 20.07 -0.51 -18.41
C VAL A 187 19.56 -1.94 -18.17
N ASP A 188 20.30 -2.93 -18.65
CA ASP A 188 19.98 -4.36 -18.55
C ASP A 188 18.54 -4.65 -19.08
N THR A 189 18.16 -4.03 -20.19
CA THR A 189 16.81 -4.14 -20.72
C THR A 189 16.53 -5.50 -21.36
N HIS A 190 15.31 -6.00 -21.15
CA HIS A 190 14.79 -7.19 -21.81
C HIS A 190 13.33 -7.01 -22.19
N LYS A 191 12.92 -7.53 -23.35
CA LYS A 191 11.56 -7.43 -23.84
C LYS A 191 10.69 -8.52 -23.25
N LYS A 192 9.54 -8.12 -22.68
CA LYS A 192 8.50 -9.05 -22.24
C LYS A 192 7.15 -8.56 -22.76
N THR A 193 6.36 -9.48 -23.27
CA THR A 193 5.01 -9.18 -23.80
C THR A 193 3.98 -9.67 -22.80
N TYR A 194 3.02 -8.82 -22.50
CA TYR A 194 1.94 -9.08 -21.57
C TYR A 194 0.57 -8.89 -22.23
N THR A 195 -0.42 -9.64 -21.76
CA THR A 195 -1.82 -9.39 -22.05
C THR A 195 -2.44 -8.61 -20.91
N ILE A 196 -3.09 -7.49 -21.20
CA ILE A 196 -3.79 -6.67 -20.20
C ILE A 196 -5.08 -7.38 -19.81
N VAL A 197 -5.21 -7.77 -18.54
CA VAL A 197 -6.37 -8.52 -18.03
C VAL A 197 -7.22 -7.73 -17.03
N GLY A 198 -6.72 -6.60 -16.55
CA GLY A 198 -7.47 -5.77 -15.62
C GLY A 198 -6.87 -4.38 -15.45
N ILE A 199 -7.66 -3.53 -14.84
CA ILE A 199 -7.30 -2.17 -14.46
C ILE A 199 -7.62 -2.02 -13.00
N PHE A 200 -6.67 -1.52 -12.21
CA PHE A 200 -6.88 -1.25 -10.79
C PHE A 200 -6.85 0.25 -10.49
N ASN A 201 -7.55 0.64 -9.43
CA ASN A 201 -7.43 2.00 -8.92
C ASN A 201 -6.01 2.18 -8.37
N ASN A 202 -5.47 3.39 -8.50
CA ASN A 202 -4.22 3.68 -7.82
C ASN A 202 -4.33 3.25 -6.36
N ILE A 203 -3.34 2.51 -5.89
CA ILE A 203 -3.19 2.26 -4.46
C ILE A 203 -3.10 3.64 -3.84
N ALA A 204 -4.09 3.98 -3.01
CA ALA A 204 -4.12 5.29 -2.37
C ALA A 204 -2.87 5.41 -1.51
N SER A 205 -1.83 6.05 -2.04
CA SER A 205 -0.74 6.50 -1.20
C SER A 205 -1.32 7.52 -0.22
N SER A 206 -0.99 7.44 1.06
CA SER A 206 -1.39 8.43 2.08
C SER A 206 -0.96 9.83 1.71
N ASP A 207 -0.04 9.93 0.77
CA ASP A 207 0.43 11.13 0.14
C ASP A 207 0.09 11.09 -1.35
N ALA A 208 -1.05 11.67 -1.72
CA ALA A 208 -1.29 12.05 -3.12
C ALA A 208 -0.10 12.88 -3.68
N ALA A 209 0.67 13.51 -2.79
CA ALA A 209 1.95 14.13 -3.06
C ALA A 209 3.02 13.09 -3.45
N ALA A 210 3.16 11.96 -2.76
CA ALA A 210 4.20 10.96 -3.07
C ALA A 210 3.97 10.31 -4.43
N ASP A 211 2.72 10.03 -4.81
CA ASP A 211 2.41 9.54 -6.16
C ASP A 211 2.67 10.62 -7.23
N SER A 212 2.46 11.89 -6.90
CA SER A 212 2.78 13.02 -7.79
C SER A 212 4.27 13.19 -8.04
N PHE A 213 5.12 12.76 -7.12
CA PHE A 213 6.58 12.81 -7.24
C PHE A 213 7.21 11.50 -7.74
N SER A 214 6.44 10.43 -7.91
CA SER A 214 6.95 9.19 -8.49
C SER A 214 7.18 9.32 -9.98
N ALA A 215 8.33 8.86 -10.47
CA ALA A 215 8.67 8.84 -11.88
C ALA A 215 7.94 7.73 -12.67
N SER A 216 7.26 6.81 -12.00
CA SER A 216 6.63 5.64 -12.61
C SER A 216 5.19 5.45 -12.18
N SER A 217 4.39 4.87 -13.06
CA SER A 217 3.08 4.32 -12.77
C SER A 217 3.19 2.81 -12.58
N SER A 218 2.42 2.23 -11.66
CA SER A 218 2.53 0.81 -11.31
C SER A 218 1.73 -0.10 -12.24
N ALA A 219 2.30 -1.27 -12.51
CA ALA A 219 1.63 -2.40 -13.14
C ALA A 219 2.02 -3.69 -12.41
N PHE A 220 1.08 -4.63 -12.29
CA PHE A 220 1.31 -5.87 -11.56
C PHE A 220 1.06 -7.10 -12.42
N THR A 221 1.88 -8.13 -12.22
CA THR A 221 1.76 -9.46 -12.80
C THR A 221 1.93 -10.53 -11.74
N LEU A 222 1.64 -11.79 -12.06
CA LEU A 222 1.86 -12.89 -11.13
C LEU A 222 3.35 -13.22 -11.02
N ALA A 223 3.80 -13.50 -9.80
CA ALA A 223 5.18 -13.89 -9.53
C ALA A 223 5.50 -15.28 -10.09
N GLU A 224 6.65 -15.40 -10.74
CA GLU A 224 7.19 -16.68 -11.18
C GLU A 224 7.73 -17.46 -9.97
N GLU A 225 7.43 -18.75 -9.87
CA GLU A 225 7.85 -19.59 -8.74
C GLU A 225 9.38 -19.67 -8.58
N ASN A 226 10.12 -19.64 -9.67
CA ASN A 226 11.57 -19.83 -9.68
C ASN A 226 12.37 -18.55 -9.86
N ALA A 227 11.71 -17.39 -9.95
CA ALA A 227 12.42 -16.12 -10.12
C ALA A 227 12.97 -15.60 -8.79
N ASP A 228 13.94 -14.69 -8.88
CA ASP A 228 14.57 -14.05 -7.73
C ASP A 228 13.54 -13.27 -6.91
N ILE A 229 13.56 -13.44 -5.61
CA ILE A 229 12.71 -12.74 -4.66
C ILE A 229 13.44 -11.45 -4.27
N ASN A 230 12.81 -10.28 -4.48
CA ASN A 230 13.39 -9.02 -4.04
C ASN A 230 12.99 -8.68 -2.62
N ASP A 231 11.70 -8.69 -2.35
CA ASP A 231 11.17 -8.36 -1.03
C ASP A 231 10.17 -9.44 -0.59
N LEU A 232 10.27 -9.86 0.66
CA LEU A 232 9.39 -10.80 1.31
C LEU A 232 8.64 -10.09 2.44
N PHE A 233 7.32 -10.15 2.41
CA PHE A 233 6.47 -9.59 3.45
C PHE A 233 5.87 -10.72 4.26
N ILE A 234 5.88 -10.60 5.57
CA ILE A 234 5.49 -11.67 6.50
C ILE A 234 4.44 -11.11 7.45
N SER A 235 3.35 -11.87 7.64
CA SER A 235 2.33 -11.63 8.67
C SER A 235 2.37 -12.74 9.71
N PHE A 236 2.25 -12.36 11.00
CA PHE A 236 2.30 -13.25 12.16
C PHE A 236 0.92 -13.46 12.81
#